data_6ebc01819dd54cf823efc2dbfa06b939
#
_entry.id   6ebc01819dd54cf823efc2dbfa06b939
#
_cell.length_a   1.000
_cell.length_b   1.000
_cell.length_c   1.000
_cell.angle_alpha   90.00
_cell.angle_beta   90.00
_cell.angle_gamma   90.00
#
_symmetry.space_group_name_H-M   'P 1'
#
loop_
_entity.id
_entity.type
_entity.pdbx_description
1 polymer ?
#
loop_
_entity_poly.entity_id
_entity_poly.type
_entity_poly.pdbx_seq_one_letter_code
_entity_poly.pdbx_strand_id
1 'polypeptide(L)'
;LFQIDNRSYFLPETPVSENDAMQYEKIRRIRGAQAIPQFQRYAIMTGKHLADWYKSTRYCGSCGGVLHHSAEQRAMVCDHCHKSIYPKIMPAVIVGVISGDSLLLTKYRTGFPYFALVAGFTEIGETLEETVEREVMEETGLHVRNIRYYKSQPWGIANDILAGFYCEVDGDPTIQMDASELKYAQWVKREDIILQPDDASLTNEMMQKFRDGEIRNINHVNTFWAIPHKDCAADACEKIRNRL
;
A
#
# COMPACT_ATOMS: atom_id res chain seq x y z
N LEU A 1 8.02 -13.44 14.87
CA LEU A 1 8.09 -12.32 13.93
C LEU A 1 8.09 -10.97 14.64
N PHE A 2 7.05 -10.70 15.41
CA PHE A 2 6.84 -9.45 16.16
C PHE A 2 5.77 -9.65 17.25
N GLN A 3 5.59 -8.64 18.07
CA GLN A 3 4.56 -8.59 19.09
C GLN A 3 3.76 -7.30 18.95
N ILE A 4 2.44 -7.39 19.11
CA ILE A 4 1.54 -6.24 19.21
C ILE A 4 0.79 -6.37 20.52
N ASP A 5 0.91 -5.38 21.40
CA ASP A 5 0.48 -5.45 22.79
C ASP A 5 1.02 -6.73 23.47
N ASN A 6 0.14 -7.55 24.01
CA ASN A 6 0.52 -8.82 24.66
C ASN A 6 0.37 -10.03 23.72
N ARG A 7 0.20 -9.84 22.41
CA ARG A 7 0.04 -10.92 21.43
C ARG A 7 1.30 -11.08 20.61
N SER A 8 1.90 -12.27 20.64
CA SER A 8 3.05 -12.62 19.80
C SER A 8 2.60 -13.25 18.50
N TYR A 9 3.25 -12.86 17.40
CA TYR A 9 3.01 -13.39 16.06
C TYR A 9 4.23 -14.20 15.64
N PHE A 10 3.99 -15.43 15.22
CA PHE A 10 5.03 -16.38 14.85
C PHE A 10 4.91 -16.75 13.38
N LEU A 11 6.03 -17.06 12.76
CA LEU A 11 6.10 -17.74 11.47
C LEU A 11 6.63 -19.14 11.73
N PRO A 12 5.83 -20.20 11.51
CA PRO A 12 6.32 -21.56 11.66
C PRO A 12 7.29 -21.90 10.53
N GLU A 13 8.35 -22.63 10.83
CA GLU A 13 9.32 -23.07 9.82
C GLU A 13 8.76 -24.15 8.89
N THR A 14 7.83 -24.95 9.41
CA THR A 14 7.12 -25.97 8.65
C THR A 14 5.61 -25.69 8.66
N PRO A 15 4.88 -26.13 7.61
CA PRO A 15 3.42 -25.97 7.59
C PRO A 15 2.78 -26.64 8.83
N VAL A 16 1.84 -25.94 9.43
CA VAL A 16 1.04 -26.45 10.56
C VAL A 16 -0.13 -27.26 9.98
N SER A 17 -0.43 -28.44 10.54
CA SER A 17 -1.57 -29.22 10.09
C SER A 17 -2.88 -28.50 10.41
N GLU A 18 -3.80 -28.50 9.45
CA GLU A 18 -5.16 -28.03 9.69
C GLU A 18 -5.91 -28.95 10.65
N ASN A 19 -6.80 -28.37 11.43
CA ASN A 19 -7.71 -29.08 12.34
C ASN A 19 -9.01 -28.29 12.50
N ASP A 20 -9.93 -28.73 13.34
CA ASP A 20 -11.24 -28.09 13.55
C ASP A 20 -11.14 -26.63 14.04
N ALA A 21 -10.02 -26.27 14.69
CA ALA A 21 -9.80 -24.93 15.24
C ALA A 21 -8.91 -24.04 14.34
N MET A 22 -8.19 -24.63 13.38
CA MET A 22 -7.22 -23.89 12.55
C MET A 22 -7.28 -24.36 11.09
N GLN A 23 -7.50 -23.43 10.19
CA GLN A 23 -7.51 -23.65 8.74
C GLN A 23 -6.69 -22.58 8.02
N TYR A 24 -6.10 -22.93 6.89
CA TYR A 24 -5.44 -21.98 6.02
C TYR A 24 -6.47 -21.13 5.28
N GLU A 25 -6.25 -19.83 5.28
CA GLU A 25 -7.11 -18.91 4.55
C GLU A 25 -6.29 -18.02 3.61
N LYS A 26 -6.90 -17.68 2.46
CA LYS A 26 -6.28 -16.77 1.49
C LYS A 26 -6.24 -15.35 2.04
N ILE A 27 -5.08 -14.70 1.94
CA ILE A 27 -4.88 -13.32 2.43
C ILE A 27 -5.95 -12.33 1.89
N ARG A 28 -6.43 -12.54 0.67
CA ARG A 28 -7.49 -11.71 0.08
C ARG A 28 -8.82 -11.81 0.83
N ARG A 29 -9.15 -12.97 1.39
CA ARG A 29 -10.34 -13.15 2.22
C ARG A 29 -10.17 -12.49 3.58
N ILE A 30 -8.98 -12.63 4.18
CA ILE A 30 -8.65 -12.00 5.45
C ILE A 30 -8.75 -10.48 5.35
N ARG A 31 -8.29 -9.89 4.24
CA ARG A 31 -8.41 -8.46 3.98
C ARG A 31 -9.85 -7.95 4.13
N GLY A 32 -10.81 -8.63 3.51
CA GLY A 32 -12.24 -8.26 3.52
C GLY A 32 -13.02 -8.79 4.73
N ALA A 33 -12.41 -9.53 5.65
CA ALA A 33 -13.09 -10.16 6.77
C ALA A 33 -13.37 -9.15 7.89
N GLN A 34 -14.52 -8.50 7.86
CA GLN A 34 -14.92 -7.52 8.88
C GLN A 34 -15.04 -8.09 10.29
N ALA A 35 -15.24 -9.41 10.42
CA ALA A 35 -15.20 -10.10 11.71
C ALA A 35 -13.82 -10.11 12.39
N ILE A 36 -12.74 -9.87 11.60
CA ILE A 36 -11.37 -9.75 12.12
C ILE A 36 -11.08 -8.26 12.36
N PRO A 37 -10.71 -7.84 13.57
CA PRO A 37 -10.36 -6.45 13.88
C PRO A 37 -9.30 -5.92 12.91
N GLN A 38 -9.40 -4.65 12.49
CA GLN A 38 -8.53 -4.03 11.51
C GLN A 38 -7.04 -4.19 11.87
N PHE A 39 -6.65 -3.97 13.12
CA PHE A 39 -5.26 -4.13 13.56
C PHE A 39 -4.74 -5.56 13.39
N GLN A 40 -5.59 -6.58 13.56
CA GLN A 40 -5.20 -7.98 13.33
C GLN A 40 -5.03 -8.26 11.84
N ARG A 41 -5.90 -7.73 10.98
CA ARG A 41 -5.74 -7.83 9.53
C ARG A 41 -4.41 -7.20 9.09
N TYR A 42 -4.06 -6.05 9.66
CA TYR A 42 -2.76 -5.41 9.45
C TYR A 42 -1.58 -6.27 9.92
N ALA A 43 -1.69 -6.84 11.11
CA ALA A 43 -0.66 -7.75 11.65
C ALA A 43 -0.45 -8.96 10.74
N ILE A 44 -1.53 -9.55 10.22
CA ILE A 44 -1.46 -10.69 9.29
C ILE A 44 -0.79 -10.28 7.97
N MET A 45 -1.14 -9.11 7.41
CA MET A 45 -0.50 -8.59 6.18
C MET A 45 0.99 -8.31 6.40
N THR A 46 1.37 -7.73 7.53
CA THR A 46 2.77 -7.51 7.93
C THR A 46 3.52 -8.84 8.08
N GLY A 47 2.88 -9.82 8.73
CA GLY A 47 3.42 -11.17 8.87
C GLY A 47 3.65 -11.86 7.52
N LYS A 48 2.70 -11.71 6.59
CA LYS A 48 2.86 -12.21 5.22
C LYS A 48 4.04 -11.57 4.52
N HIS A 49 4.17 -10.24 4.57
CA HIS A 49 5.29 -9.52 3.96
C HIS A 49 6.65 -10.04 4.44
N LEU A 50 6.79 -10.19 5.77
CA LEU A 50 8.00 -10.76 6.36
C LEU A 50 8.22 -12.22 5.94
N ALA A 51 7.16 -13.02 5.92
CA ALA A 51 7.24 -14.43 5.50
C ALA A 51 7.71 -14.57 4.04
N ASP A 52 7.16 -13.75 3.14
CA ASP A 52 7.57 -13.71 1.73
C ASP A 52 9.04 -13.34 1.59
N TRP A 53 9.48 -12.32 2.35
CA TRP A 53 10.87 -11.91 2.34
C TRP A 53 11.80 -13.01 2.85
N TYR A 54 11.53 -13.64 3.99
CA TYR A 54 12.33 -14.77 4.49
C TYR A 54 12.35 -15.94 3.51
N LYS A 55 11.21 -16.27 2.91
CA LYS A 55 11.10 -17.36 1.94
C LYS A 55 11.94 -17.10 0.67
N SER A 56 11.96 -15.84 0.21
CA SER A 56 12.69 -15.45 -1.00
C SER A 56 14.17 -15.12 -0.76
N THR A 57 14.58 -14.93 0.51
CA THR A 57 15.94 -14.49 0.88
C THR A 57 16.71 -15.60 1.60
N ARG A 58 16.91 -16.72 0.90
CA ARG A 58 17.59 -17.91 1.42
C ARG A 58 19.05 -18.00 0.98
N TYR A 59 19.39 -17.40 -0.13
CA TYR A 59 20.72 -17.42 -0.72
C TYR A 59 21.20 -16.02 -1.04
N CYS A 60 22.49 -15.79 -0.87
CA CYS A 60 23.13 -14.51 -1.16
C CYS A 60 23.13 -14.24 -2.66
N GLY A 61 22.53 -13.14 -3.11
CA GLY A 61 22.51 -12.74 -4.52
C GLY A 61 23.89 -12.33 -5.08
N SER A 62 24.93 -12.20 -4.22
CA SER A 62 26.27 -11.84 -4.64
C SER A 62 27.21 -13.02 -4.80
N CYS A 63 27.09 -14.04 -3.95
CA CYS A 63 28.04 -15.18 -3.96
C CYS A 63 27.36 -16.55 -3.92
N GLY A 64 26.03 -16.62 -3.87
CA GLY A 64 25.27 -17.88 -3.81
C GLY A 64 25.31 -18.58 -2.45
N GLY A 65 26.04 -18.07 -1.46
CA GLY A 65 26.13 -18.66 -0.12
C GLY A 65 24.79 -18.66 0.62
N VAL A 66 24.60 -19.61 1.53
CA VAL A 66 23.39 -19.66 2.37
C VAL A 66 23.35 -18.46 3.31
N LEU A 67 22.15 -17.94 3.53
CA LEU A 67 21.91 -16.82 4.43
C LEU A 67 21.34 -17.31 5.76
N HIS A 68 21.77 -16.68 6.85
CA HIS A 68 21.30 -16.95 8.21
C HIS A 68 20.69 -15.69 8.83
N HIS A 69 19.82 -15.87 9.83
CA HIS A 69 19.25 -14.74 10.58
C HIS A 69 20.35 -14.02 11.36
N SER A 70 20.39 -12.70 11.27
CA SER A 70 21.19 -11.89 12.18
C SER A 70 20.67 -11.99 13.62
N ALA A 71 21.59 -12.08 14.58
CA ALA A 71 21.24 -12.05 16.01
C ALA A 71 20.94 -10.63 16.53
N GLU A 72 21.41 -9.60 15.81
CA GLU A 72 21.38 -8.21 16.28
C GLU A 72 20.26 -7.38 15.64
N GLN A 73 19.85 -7.73 14.43
CA GLN A 73 18.93 -6.92 13.64
C GLN A 73 18.07 -7.78 12.72
N ARG A 74 16.98 -7.21 12.19
CA ARG A 74 16.14 -7.89 11.20
C ARG A 74 16.83 -7.89 9.83
N ALA A 75 17.80 -8.79 9.68
CA ALA A 75 18.56 -8.99 8.45
C ALA A 75 18.88 -10.47 8.26
N MET A 76 19.17 -10.83 7.03
CA MET A 76 19.80 -12.12 6.67
C MET A 76 21.28 -11.85 6.35
N VAL A 77 22.18 -12.63 6.93
CA VAL A 77 23.62 -12.44 6.80
C VAL A 77 24.23 -13.62 6.05
N CYS A 78 25.19 -13.35 5.17
CA CYS A 78 25.95 -14.36 4.44
C CYS A 78 27.23 -14.69 5.16
N ASP A 79 27.43 -15.95 5.56
CA ASP A 79 28.68 -16.37 6.21
C ASP A 79 29.90 -16.34 5.27
N HIS A 80 29.68 -16.40 3.96
CA HIS A 80 30.77 -16.44 2.99
C HIS A 80 31.30 -15.05 2.61
N CYS A 81 30.41 -14.08 2.35
CA CYS A 81 30.84 -12.73 1.92
C CYS A 81 30.44 -11.61 2.90
N HIS A 82 29.86 -11.95 4.04
CA HIS A 82 29.48 -11.09 5.15
C HIS A 82 28.47 -9.97 4.79
N LYS A 83 27.79 -10.08 3.64
CA LYS A 83 26.74 -9.12 3.27
C LYS A 83 25.50 -9.32 4.13
N SER A 84 24.96 -8.23 4.63
CA SER A 84 23.65 -8.17 5.26
C SER A 84 22.59 -7.79 4.24
N ILE A 85 21.44 -8.49 4.25
CA ILE A 85 20.29 -8.26 3.38
C ILE A 85 19.10 -7.93 4.27
N TYR A 86 18.53 -6.74 4.08
CA TYR A 86 17.40 -6.25 4.84
C TYR A 86 16.07 -6.57 4.17
N PRO A 87 14.94 -6.53 4.91
CA PRO A 87 13.61 -6.66 4.32
C PRO A 87 13.39 -5.65 3.20
N LYS A 88 12.85 -6.13 2.09
CA LYS A 88 12.50 -5.28 0.96
C LYS A 88 11.15 -4.63 1.20
N ILE A 89 11.07 -3.33 0.96
CA ILE A 89 9.84 -2.55 0.93
C ILE A 89 9.87 -1.79 -0.40
N MET A 90 8.88 -2.02 -1.25
CA MET A 90 8.80 -1.34 -2.55
C MET A 90 7.96 -0.07 -2.40
N PRO A 91 8.51 1.12 -2.71
CA PRO A 91 7.70 2.33 -2.69
C PRO A 91 6.74 2.34 -3.88
N ALA A 92 5.50 2.76 -3.61
CA ALA A 92 4.47 2.93 -4.64
C ALA A 92 3.59 4.13 -4.31
N VAL A 93 3.00 4.74 -5.33
CA VAL A 93 2.07 5.85 -5.17
C VAL A 93 0.61 5.41 -5.36
N ILE A 94 -0.30 6.11 -4.70
CA ILE A 94 -1.75 6.07 -4.95
C ILE A 94 -2.18 7.50 -5.24
N VAL A 95 -2.82 7.75 -6.39
CA VAL A 95 -3.04 9.09 -6.90
C VAL A 95 -4.52 9.39 -7.11
N GLY A 96 -5.06 10.29 -6.31
CA GLY A 96 -6.38 10.87 -6.51
C GLY A 96 -6.29 12.10 -7.42
N VAL A 97 -6.49 11.92 -8.73
CA VAL A 97 -6.50 13.01 -9.71
C VAL A 97 -7.85 13.67 -9.70
N ILE A 98 -7.89 15.00 -9.56
CA ILE A 98 -9.10 15.80 -9.41
C ILE A 98 -9.30 16.69 -10.63
N SER A 99 -10.53 16.73 -11.14
CA SER A 99 -10.98 17.70 -12.15
C SER A 99 -12.32 18.30 -11.70
N GLY A 100 -12.26 19.53 -11.18
CA GLY A 100 -13.44 20.20 -10.61
C GLY A 100 -14.02 19.42 -9.43
N ASP A 101 -15.26 18.95 -9.57
CA ASP A 101 -15.94 18.13 -8.55
C ASP A 101 -15.93 16.62 -8.88
N SER A 102 -14.98 16.20 -9.71
CA SER A 102 -14.83 14.81 -10.12
C SER A 102 -13.45 14.25 -9.74
N LEU A 103 -13.43 12.96 -9.43
CA LEU A 103 -12.24 12.17 -9.16
C LEU A 103 -12.03 11.18 -10.32
N LEU A 104 -10.79 11.03 -10.78
CA LEU A 104 -10.45 9.99 -11.74
C LEU A 104 -10.51 8.62 -11.06
N LEU A 105 -11.41 7.77 -11.52
CA LEU A 105 -11.48 6.38 -11.09
C LEU A 105 -11.06 5.45 -12.20
N THR A 106 -10.24 4.48 -11.84
CA THR A 106 -9.73 3.44 -12.74
C THR A 106 -10.25 2.06 -12.37
N LYS A 107 -10.13 1.12 -13.28
CA LYS A 107 -10.39 -0.30 -13.05
C LYS A 107 -9.43 -1.13 -13.86
N TYR A 108 -8.64 -1.95 -13.18
CA TYR A 108 -7.68 -2.84 -13.83
C TYR A 108 -8.36 -3.95 -14.61
N ARG A 109 -7.73 -4.42 -15.68
CA ARG A 109 -8.24 -5.52 -16.50
C ARG A 109 -8.29 -6.83 -15.75
N THR A 110 -7.33 -7.04 -14.87
CA THR A 110 -7.18 -8.29 -14.10
C THR A 110 -6.96 -7.98 -12.63
N GLY A 111 -7.25 -8.94 -11.78
CA GLY A 111 -6.91 -8.87 -10.36
C GLY A 111 -8.00 -8.28 -9.48
N PHE A 112 -8.02 -6.97 -9.29
CA PHE A 112 -8.93 -6.31 -8.35
C PHE A 112 -10.22 -5.87 -9.07
N PRO A 113 -11.41 -6.30 -8.60
CA PRO A 113 -12.66 -6.10 -9.35
C PRO A 113 -13.34 -4.75 -9.14
N TYR A 114 -12.91 -3.97 -8.16
CA TYR A 114 -13.53 -2.70 -7.79
C TYR A 114 -12.83 -1.51 -8.44
N PHE A 115 -13.47 -0.35 -8.36
CA PHE A 115 -12.82 0.90 -8.73
C PHE A 115 -11.64 1.20 -7.82
N ALA A 116 -10.62 1.78 -8.41
CA ALA A 116 -9.38 2.17 -7.77
C ALA A 116 -8.95 3.57 -8.23
N LEU A 117 -7.89 4.07 -7.66
CA LEU A 117 -7.15 5.24 -8.12
C LEU A 117 -5.95 4.76 -8.95
N VAL A 118 -5.34 5.65 -9.71
CA VAL A 118 -4.06 5.39 -10.37
C VAL A 118 -3.02 5.00 -9.33
N ALA A 119 -2.23 3.99 -9.63
CA ALA A 119 -1.23 3.48 -8.71
C ALA A 119 -0.09 2.78 -9.41
N GLY A 120 1.14 3.04 -9.01
CA GLY A 120 2.29 2.36 -9.55
C GLY A 120 3.53 2.44 -8.67
N PHE A 121 4.54 1.66 -9.04
CA PHE A 121 5.80 1.60 -8.31
C PHE A 121 6.75 2.72 -8.71
N THR A 122 7.49 3.23 -7.72
CA THR A 122 8.55 4.20 -7.96
C THR A 122 9.75 3.52 -8.62
N GLU A 123 10.24 4.08 -9.70
CA GLU A 123 11.42 3.64 -10.41
C GLU A 123 12.71 4.17 -9.76
N ILE A 124 13.84 3.48 -10.04
CA ILE A 124 15.15 3.93 -9.51
C ILE A 124 15.50 5.29 -10.11
N GLY A 125 15.68 6.26 -9.24
CA GLY A 125 16.04 7.64 -9.62
C GLY A 125 14.87 8.61 -9.63
N GLU A 126 13.66 8.15 -9.47
CA GLU A 126 12.47 9.01 -9.34
C GLU A 126 12.24 9.48 -7.90
N THR A 127 11.71 10.66 -7.77
CA THR A 127 10.98 11.10 -6.56
C THR A 127 9.56 10.53 -6.59
N LEU A 128 8.86 10.55 -5.46
CA LEU A 128 7.46 10.11 -5.42
C LEU A 128 6.56 11.01 -6.26
N GLU A 129 6.86 12.30 -6.34
CA GLU A 129 6.14 13.27 -7.17
C GLU A 129 6.32 12.99 -8.67
N GLU A 130 7.55 12.67 -9.11
CA GLU A 130 7.82 12.24 -10.50
C GLU A 130 7.13 10.92 -10.83
N THR A 131 7.06 9.97 -9.86
CA THR A 131 6.28 8.74 -10.01
C THR A 131 4.79 9.05 -10.22
N VAL A 132 4.23 10.02 -9.47
CA VAL A 132 2.83 10.47 -9.66
C VAL A 132 2.61 10.98 -11.08
N GLU A 133 3.48 11.86 -11.57
CA GLU A 133 3.37 12.42 -12.92
C GLU A 133 3.46 11.34 -14.00
N ARG A 134 4.43 10.42 -13.88
CA ARG A 134 4.64 9.34 -14.84
C ARG A 134 3.46 8.37 -14.86
N GLU A 135 3.04 7.84 -13.72
CA GLU A 135 1.95 6.84 -13.64
C GLU A 135 0.62 7.41 -14.16
N VAL A 136 0.30 8.66 -13.81
CA VAL A 136 -0.91 9.29 -14.33
C VAL A 136 -0.82 9.48 -15.84
N MET A 137 0.34 9.87 -16.34
CA MET A 137 0.55 10.03 -17.79
C MET A 137 0.46 8.69 -18.53
N GLU A 138 1.13 7.64 -18.03
CA GLU A 138 1.17 6.31 -18.64
C GLU A 138 -0.22 5.67 -18.68
N GLU A 139 -0.92 5.65 -17.54
CA GLU A 139 -2.23 5.00 -17.46
C GLU A 139 -3.37 5.79 -18.15
N THR A 140 -3.28 7.14 -18.19
CA THR A 140 -4.45 7.96 -18.55
C THR A 140 -4.19 9.10 -19.55
N GLY A 141 -2.93 9.35 -19.93
CA GLY A 141 -2.55 10.42 -20.83
C GLY A 141 -2.72 11.83 -20.28
N LEU A 142 -2.89 11.98 -18.96
CA LEU A 142 -3.16 13.27 -18.32
C LEU A 142 -1.88 13.88 -17.73
N HIS A 143 -1.73 15.20 -17.91
CA HIS A 143 -0.79 15.99 -17.12
C HIS A 143 -1.43 16.40 -15.80
N VAL A 144 -0.61 16.50 -14.74
CA VAL A 144 -1.06 16.88 -13.42
C VAL A 144 -0.21 17.99 -12.83
N ARG A 145 -0.82 18.73 -11.90
CA ARG A 145 -0.20 19.80 -11.13
C ARG A 145 -0.67 19.78 -9.69
N ASN A 146 -0.10 20.63 -8.85
CA ASN A 146 -0.50 20.76 -7.44
C ASN A 146 -0.46 19.40 -6.71
N ILE A 147 0.59 18.61 -6.94
CA ILE A 147 0.78 17.30 -6.31
C ILE A 147 1.00 17.50 -4.82
N ARG A 148 0.18 16.84 -3.98
CA ARG A 148 0.22 16.96 -2.52
C ARG A 148 0.14 15.61 -1.87
N TYR A 149 1.12 15.34 -1.03
CA TYR A 149 1.13 14.16 -0.17
C TYR A 149 -0.06 14.18 0.79
N TYR A 150 -0.75 13.05 0.89
CA TYR A 150 -1.85 12.85 1.79
C TYR A 150 -1.43 12.02 3.01
N LYS A 151 -1.03 10.76 2.79
CA LYS A 151 -0.74 9.80 3.84
C LYS A 151 0.05 8.62 3.26
N SER A 152 0.79 7.89 4.08
CA SER A 152 1.35 6.60 3.68
C SER A 152 0.72 5.44 4.45
N GLN A 153 0.75 4.26 3.82
CA GLN A 153 0.24 3.02 4.38
C GLN A 153 1.14 1.85 3.99
N PRO A 154 1.66 1.07 4.97
CA PRO A 154 2.30 -0.22 4.65
C PRO A 154 1.27 -1.16 4.02
N TRP A 155 1.63 -1.80 2.91
CA TRP A 155 0.76 -2.70 2.18
C TRP A 155 1.42 -4.06 1.95
N GLY A 156 1.43 -4.89 3.00
CA GLY A 156 2.12 -6.18 3.01
C GLY A 156 1.55 -7.23 2.04
N ILE A 157 0.44 -6.95 1.36
CA ILE A 157 -0.11 -7.84 0.33
C ILE A 157 0.76 -7.84 -0.91
N ALA A 158 1.29 -6.68 -1.31
CA ALA A 158 2.16 -6.52 -2.47
C ALA A 158 3.63 -6.20 -2.09
N ASN A 159 3.95 -6.26 -0.79
CA ASN A 159 5.28 -6.00 -0.22
C ASN A 159 5.75 -4.55 -0.41
N ASP A 160 4.82 -3.61 -0.35
CA ASP A 160 5.06 -2.20 -0.64
C ASP A 160 4.73 -1.28 0.55
N ILE A 161 5.12 -0.03 0.40
CA ILE A 161 4.62 1.11 1.13
C ILE A 161 3.93 2.04 0.14
N LEU A 162 2.62 2.26 0.34
CA LEU A 162 1.82 3.16 -0.48
C LEU A 162 1.97 4.59 0.03
N ALA A 163 2.29 5.51 -0.85
CA ALA A 163 2.26 6.96 -0.60
C ALA A 163 1.07 7.55 -1.37
N GLY A 164 0.06 8.02 -0.66
CA GLY A 164 -1.14 8.64 -1.21
C GLY A 164 -0.91 10.11 -1.55
N PHE A 165 -1.31 10.50 -2.75
CA PHE A 165 -1.25 11.87 -3.24
C PHE A 165 -2.59 12.29 -3.83
N TYR A 166 -2.94 13.55 -3.66
CA TYR A 166 -3.94 14.21 -4.49
C TYR A 166 -3.26 15.21 -5.40
N CYS A 167 -3.77 15.33 -6.62
CA CYS A 167 -3.33 16.32 -7.59
C CYS A 167 -4.51 16.80 -8.43
N GLU A 168 -4.30 17.86 -9.19
CA GLU A 168 -5.27 18.38 -10.15
C GLU A 168 -4.82 18.07 -11.56
N VAL A 169 -5.77 17.80 -12.46
CA VAL A 169 -5.46 17.74 -13.89
C VAL A 169 -4.92 19.10 -14.37
N ASP A 170 -3.88 19.07 -15.20
CA ASP A 170 -3.32 20.25 -15.84
C ASP A 170 -3.65 20.25 -17.33
N GLY A 171 -4.35 21.28 -17.80
CA GLY A 171 -4.79 21.41 -19.19
C GLY A 171 -6.03 20.59 -19.54
N ASP A 172 -5.98 19.83 -20.65
CA ASP A 172 -7.12 19.07 -21.19
C ASP A 172 -7.43 17.84 -20.32
N PRO A 173 -8.67 17.71 -19.79
CA PRO A 173 -9.07 16.56 -18.98
C PRO A 173 -9.46 15.31 -19.80
N THR A 174 -9.20 15.30 -21.10
CA THR A 174 -9.52 14.17 -21.97
C THR A 174 -8.67 12.95 -21.65
N ILE A 175 -9.29 11.87 -21.18
CA ILE A 175 -8.60 10.65 -20.81
C ILE A 175 -8.20 9.84 -22.05
N GLN A 176 -6.91 9.49 -22.14
CA GLN A 176 -6.35 8.56 -23.12
C GLN A 176 -5.85 7.32 -22.39
N MET A 177 -6.80 6.45 -22.05
CA MET A 177 -6.55 5.27 -21.22
C MET A 177 -5.61 4.26 -21.90
N ASP A 178 -4.61 3.77 -21.17
CA ASP A 178 -3.86 2.59 -21.61
C ASP A 178 -4.73 1.32 -21.48
N ALA A 179 -5.20 0.82 -22.63
CA ALA A 179 -6.04 -0.36 -22.69
C ALA A 179 -5.30 -1.67 -22.40
N SER A 180 -3.98 -1.67 -22.29
CA SER A 180 -3.21 -2.85 -21.90
C SER A 180 -3.32 -3.13 -20.39
N GLU A 181 -3.39 -2.11 -19.57
CA GLU A 181 -3.45 -2.19 -18.11
C GLU A 181 -4.87 -1.98 -17.56
N LEU A 182 -5.55 -0.97 -18.07
CA LEU A 182 -6.86 -0.58 -17.58
C LEU A 182 -8.00 -1.16 -18.45
N LYS A 183 -9.05 -1.56 -17.80
CA LYS A 183 -10.35 -1.85 -18.42
C LYS A 183 -11.22 -0.60 -18.51
N TYR A 184 -10.97 0.36 -17.63
CA TYR A 184 -11.83 1.50 -17.43
C TYR A 184 -11.06 2.65 -16.76
N ALA A 185 -11.27 3.88 -17.25
CA ALA A 185 -10.85 5.12 -16.63
C ALA A 185 -11.87 6.21 -16.94
N GLN A 186 -12.39 6.88 -15.91
CA GLN A 186 -13.36 7.95 -16.10
C GLN A 186 -13.35 8.96 -14.95
N TRP A 187 -13.83 10.16 -15.24
CA TRP A 187 -14.20 11.15 -14.26
C TRP A 187 -15.53 10.78 -13.59
N VAL A 188 -15.51 10.61 -12.27
CA VAL A 188 -16.70 10.29 -11.48
C VAL A 188 -16.97 11.44 -10.54
N LYS A 189 -18.20 11.99 -10.59
CA LYS A 189 -18.61 13.05 -9.68
C LYS A 189 -18.57 12.56 -8.24
N ARG A 190 -18.29 13.45 -7.33
CA ARG A 190 -18.21 13.20 -5.89
C ARG A 190 -19.39 12.37 -5.37
N GLU A 191 -20.62 12.76 -5.74
CA GLU A 191 -21.85 12.12 -5.31
C GLU A 191 -22.05 10.70 -5.85
N ASP A 192 -21.40 10.38 -6.99
CA ASP A 192 -21.54 9.08 -7.69
C ASP A 192 -20.45 8.07 -7.31
N ILE A 193 -19.51 8.43 -6.42
CA ILE A 193 -18.40 7.56 -6.04
C ILE A 193 -18.92 6.35 -5.25
N ILE A 194 -18.72 5.17 -5.81
CA ILE A 194 -18.97 3.89 -5.16
C ILE A 194 -17.70 3.39 -4.49
N LEU A 195 -17.74 3.28 -3.16
CA LEU A 195 -16.60 2.83 -2.37
C LEU A 195 -16.34 1.32 -2.51
N GLN A 196 -15.13 0.92 -2.18
CA GLN A 196 -14.79 -0.49 -2.05
C GLN A 196 -15.46 -1.10 -0.81
N PRO A 197 -15.69 -2.42 -0.79
CA PRO A 197 -16.45 -3.05 0.30
C PRO A 197 -15.67 -3.21 1.61
N ASP A 198 -14.36 -2.91 1.61
CA ASP A 198 -13.50 -3.03 2.79
C ASP A 198 -12.87 -1.67 3.19
N ASP A 199 -12.57 -1.56 4.47
CA ASP A 199 -11.99 -0.38 5.12
C ASP A 199 -10.45 -0.46 5.25
N ALA A 200 -9.81 -1.43 4.60
CA ALA A 200 -8.40 -1.72 4.83
C ALA A 200 -7.46 -0.96 3.90
N SER A 201 -7.95 -0.37 2.79
CA SER A 201 -7.08 0.21 1.77
C SER A 201 -7.02 1.73 1.81
N LEU A 202 -5.82 2.27 1.63
CA LEU A 202 -5.59 3.71 1.46
C LEU A 202 -6.39 4.26 0.27
N THR A 203 -6.48 3.50 -0.82
CA THR A 203 -7.29 3.85 -1.99
C THR A 203 -8.74 4.13 -1.61
N ASN A 204 -9.36 3.23 -0.84
CA ASN A 204 -10.75 3.41 -0.42
C ASN A 204 -10.91 4.59 0.53
N GLU A 205 -9.98 4.78 1.47
CA GLU A 205 -9.97 5.95 2.36
C GLU A 205 -9.88 7.25 1.55
N MET A 206 -9.01 7.34 0.56
CA MET A 206 -8.85 8.51 -0.29
C MET A 206 -10.12 8.78 -1.12
N MET A 207 -10.72 7.75 -1.72
CA MET A 207 -12.01 7.88 -2.43
C MET A 207 -13.11 8.39 -1.49
N GLN A 208 -13.18 7.88 -0.27
CA GLN A 208 -14.15 8.31 0.74
C GLN A 208 -13.93 9.76 1.15
N LYS A 209 -12.68 10.16 1.45
CA LYS A 209 -12.36 11.55 1.83
C LYS A 209 -12.74 12.57 0.75
N PHE A 210 -12.53 12.21 -0.51
CA PHE A 210 -12.97 13.05 -1.62
C PHE A 210 -14.50 13.08 -1.69
N ARG A 211 -15.18 11.94 -1.65
CA ARG A 211 -16.65 11.83 -1.70
C ARG A 211 -17.31 12.65 -0.58
N ASP A 212 -16.79 12.56 0.63
CA ASP A 212 -17.37 13.21 1.81
C ASP A 212 -17.04 14.71 1.89
N GLY A 213 -16.35 15.27 0.87
CA GLY A 213 -16.05 16.70 0.75
C GLY A 213 -14.91 17.19 1.64
N GLU A 214 -14.17 16.30 2.28
CA GLU A 214 -13.03 16.66 3.12
C GLU A 214 -11.83 17.11 2.26
N ILE A 215 -11.74 16.62 1.02
CA ILE A 215 -10.80 17.05 0.00
C ILE A 215 -11.57 17.93 -0.99
N ARG A 216 -11.48 19.24 -0.82
CA ARG A 216 -11.97 20.26 -1.76
C ARG A 216 -10.78 20.82 -2.54
N ASN A 217 -11.05 21.67 -3.56
CA ASN A 217 -9.99 22.29 -4.39
C ASN A 217 -8.77 22.65 -3.56
N ILE A 218 -7.63 22.17 -4.02
CA ILE A 218 -6.33 22.11 -3.33
C ILE A 218 -5.83 23.52 -2.89
N ASN A 219 -6.48 24.61 -3.30
CA ASN A 219 -6.15 25.98 -2.90
C ASN A 219 -6.50 26.36 -1.43
N HIS A 220 -7.18 25.48 -0.69
CA HIS A 220 -7.60 25.73 0.70
C HIS A 220 -7.21 24.60 1.67
N VAL A 221 -6.04 24.02 1.53
CA VAL A 221 -5.51 23.20 2.61
C VAL A 221 -4.78 24.12 3.59
N ASN A 222 -5.51 24.58 4.60
CA ASN A 222 -4.89 25.06 5.83
C ASN A 222 -3.86 24.02 6.29
N THR A 223 -2.69 24.50 6.68
CA THR A 223 -1.55 23.77 7.25
C THR A 223 -1.88 23.07 8.60
N PHE A 224 -3.02 22.41 8.69
CA PHE A 224 -3.47 21.67 9.88
C PHE A 224 -3.45 20.15 9.62
N TRP A 225 -2.27 19.61 9.39
CA TRP A 225 -2.07 18.16 9.50
C TRP A 225 -1.28 17.83 10.78
N ALA A 226 -1.77 18.32 11.91
CA ALA A 226 -1.55 17.64 13.17
C ALA A 226 -2.67 16.61 13.29
N ILE A 227 -2.46 15.39 12.82
CA ILE A 227 -3.34 14.26 13.10
C ILE A 227 -3.33 14.07 14.61
N PRO A 228 -4.48 14.10 15.28
CA PRO A 228 -4.53 13.59 16.65
C PRO A 228 -4.19 12.11 16.60
N HIS A 229 -3.13 11.71 17.28
CA HIS A 229 -2.61 10.33 17.38
C HIS A 229 -3.58 9.32 18.01
N LYS A 230 -4.90 9.47 17.88
CA LYS A 230 -5.84 8.67 18.67
C LYS A 230 -6.57 7.54 17.96
N ASP A 231 -6.59 7.48 16.62
CA ASP A 231 -7.45 6.50 15.94
C ASP A 231 -6.81 5.79 14.73
N CYS A 232 -5.51 5.59 14.72
CA CYS A 232 -4.89 4.96 13.56
C CYS A 232 -4.05 3.74 13.94
N ALA A 233 -3.93 2.81 12.99
CA ALA A 233 -2.90 1.78 12.92
C ALA A 233 -1.46 2.27 13.22
N ALA A 234 -1.24 3.58 13.33
CA ALA A 234 -0.05 4.22 13.86
C ALA A 234 0.35 3.69 15.24
N ASP A 235 -0.63 3.40 16.09
CA ASP A 235 -0.38 2.84 17.43
C ASP A 235 0.22 1.41 17.34
N ALA A 236 -0.18 0.65 16.33
CA ALA A 236 0.40 -0.66 16.04
C ALA A 236 1.81 -0.54 15.41
N CYS A 237 2.03 0.47 14.56
CA CYS A 237 3.35 0.74 13.97
C CYS A 237 4.36 1.24 14.99
N GLU A 238 3.97 2.12 15.93
CA GLU A 238 4.84 2.64 16.98
C GLU A 238 5.26 1.53 17.95
N LYS A 239 4.35 0.63 18.28
CA LYS A 239 4.64 -0.55 19.12
C LYS A 239 5.50 -1.61 18.43
N ILE A 240 5.46 -1.68 17.10
CA ILE A 240 6.39 -2.49 16.30
C ILE A 240 7.79 -1.83 16.26
N ARG A 241 7.86 -0.50 16.19
CA ARG A 241 9.11 0.28 16.11
C ARG A 241 9.96 0.21 17.39
N ASN A 242 9.34 0.25 18.56
CA ASN A 242 10.04 0.35 19.85
C ASN A 242 10.69 -0.95 20.33
N ARG A 243 10.73 -1.99 19.48
CA ARG A 243 11.38 -3.28 19.74
C ARG A 243 12.12 -3.86 18.50
N LEU A 244 12.57 -2.98 17.60
CA LEU A 244 13.52 -3.30 16.55
C LEU A 244 14.98 -3.01 17.04
#